data_bbe0e23d9537dca77c91823ac05ab407
#
_entry.id   bbe0e23d9537dca77c91823ac05ab407
#
_cell.length_a   1.000
_cell.length_b   1.000
_cell.length_c   1.000
_cell.angle_alpha   90.00
_cell.angle_beta   90.00
_cell.angle_gamma   90.00
#
_symmetry.space_group_name_H-M   'P 1'
#
loop_
_entity.id
_entity.type
_entity.pdbx_description
1 polymer ?
#
loop_
_entity_poly.entity_id
_entity_poly.type
_entity_poly.pdbx_seq_one_letter_code
_entity_poly.pdbx_strand_id
1 'polypeptide(L)'
;MTDFMNGVPIHEMKCAFCCQPTPTKVTKALKKLMKKNNPGAFMRMADHYKRGEDAFQSDTKSLEMLIRAAELGNAKAFVHIGYHYKEEEMSKAVEFWEVAAKKGSVRAHTYLTGLYQRNGDLKKSFKHWRVAASAGDKYSMDTLVKAYRDKQMSKEDLTQILREFQASSDAMGSKDRENARVLG
;
A
#
# COMPACT_ATOMS: atom_id res chain seq x y z
N MET A 1 17.79 -24.25 6.94
CA MET A 1 17.83 -25.73 6.96
C MET A 1 17.89 -26.19 5.52
N THR A 2 18.95 -26.81 5.14
CA THR A 2 19.14 -27.43 3.82
C THR A 2 18.87 -28.92 3.96
N ASP A 3 18.31 -29.55 2.95
CA ASP A 3 18.18 -31.01 2.92
C ASP A 3 19.58 -31.62 2.73
N PHE A 4 19.97 -32.52 3.61
CA PHE A 4 21.30 -33.06 3.71
C PHE A 4 21.74 -33.87 2.46
N MET A 5 20.79 -34.22 1.57
CA MET A 5 21.08 -35.05 0.40
C MET A 5 21.39 -34.27 -0.88
N ASN A 6 20.91 -33.03 -1.07
CA ASN A 6 21.05 -32.30 -2.32
C ASN A 6 21.44 -30.81 -2.22
N GLY A 7 21.67 -30.26 -1.02
CA GLY A 7 22.08 -28.85 -0.84
C GLY A 7 21.07 -27.79 -1.30
N VAL A 8 19.84 -28.20 -1.60
CA VAL A 8 18.78 -27.29 -2.05
C VAL A 8 18.04 -26.72 -0.85
N PRO A 9 17.88 -25.39 -0.76
CA PRO A 9 17.08 -24.80 0.31
C PRO A 9 15.66 -25.35 0.33
N ILE A 10 15.08 -25.58 1.52
CA ILE A 10 13.75 -26.18 1.68
C ILE A 10 12.65 -25.42 0.92
N HIS A 11 12.82 -24.10 0.71
CA HIS A 11 11.87 -23.28 -0.04
C HIS A 11 11.90 -23.50 -1.56
N GLU A 12 12.95 -24.14 -2.07
CA GLU A 12 13.11 -24.50 -3.49
C GLU A 12 12.66 -25.91 -3.81
N MET A 13 12.29 -26.71 -2.79
CA MET A 13 11.83 -28.08 -2.99
C MET A 13 10.47 -28.09 -3.70
N LYS A 14 10.45 -28.68 -4.87
CA LYS A 14 9.25 -28.93 -5.67
C LYS A 14 8.64 -30.27 -5.31
N CYS A 15 7.32 -30.38 -5.27
CA CYS A 15 6.67 -31.66 -5.17
C CYS A 15 7.09 -32.54 -6.35
N ALA A 16 7.56 -33.77 -6.09
CA ALA A 16 8.01 -34.69 -7.12
C ALA A 16 6.93 -35.04 -8.16
N PHE A 17 5.65 -34.91 -7.81
CA PHE A 17 4.50 -35.24 -8.66
C PHE A 17 3.98 -34.09 -9.51
N CYS A 18 3.91 -32.85 -8.97
CA CYS A 18 3.29 -31.73 -9.66
C CYS A 18 4.27 -30.57 -9.93
N CYS A 19 5.54 -30.73 -9.60
CA CYS A 19 6.57 -29.70 -9.69
C CYS A 19 6.22 -28.37 -8.99
N GLN A 20 5.22 -28.36 -8.11
CA GLN A 20 4.83 -27.18 -7.34
C GLN A 20 5.63 -27.09 -6.04
N PRO A 21 6.01 -25.88 -5.62
CA PRO A 21 6.68 -25.70 -4.33
C PRO A 21 5.77 -26.18 -3.19
N THR A 22 6.36 -26.82 -2.19
CA THR A 22 5.61 -27.32 -1.02
C THR A 22 5.16 -26.13 -0.16
N PRO A 23 3.88 -26.04 0.22
CA PRO A 23 3.39 -24.94 1.05
C PRO A 23 4.08 -24.94 2.42
N THR A 24 4.66 -23.80 2.80
CA THR A 24 5.26 -23.60 4.13
C THR A 24 4.21 -23.56 5.24
N LYS A 25 4.67 -23.53 6.49
CA LYS A 25 3.80 -23.29 7.65
C LYS A 25 3.03 -21.96 7.53
N VAL A 26 3.67 -20.93 6.97
CA VAL A 26 3.06 -19.60 6.76
C VAL A 26 1.92 -19.68 5.76
N THR A 27 2.13 -20.29 4.61
CA THR A 27 1.09 -20.46 3.59
C THR A 27 -0.12 -21.26 4.11
N LYS A 28 0.12 -22.31 4.89
CA LYS A 28 -0.96 -23.09 5.53
C LYS A 28 -1.76 -22.24 6.52
N ALA A 29 -1.09 -21.43 7.33
CA ALA A 29 -1.74 -20.50 8.27
C ALA A 29 -2.55 -19.42 7.53
N LEU A 30 -2.00 -18.83 6.47
CA LEU A 30 -2.72 -17.85 5.63
C LEU A 30 -3.99 -18.45 5.02
N LYS A 31 -3.91 -19.66 4.45
CA LYS A 31 -5.09 -20.36 3.91
C LYS A 31 -6.17 -20.60 4.97
N LYS A 32 -5.79 -20.89 6.22
CA LYS A 32 -6.74 -21.00 7.34
C LYS A 32 -7.44 -19.66 7.66
N LEU A 33 -6.70 -18.56 7.63
CA LEU A 33 -7.26 -17.21 7.84
C LEU A 33 -8.13 -16.77 6.66
N MET A 34 -7.76 -17.11 5.42
CA MET A 34 -8.56 -16.84 4.23
C MET A 34 -9.94 -17.51 4.29
N LYS A 35 -10.02 -18.75 4.80
CA LYS A 35 -11.31 -19.43 5.04
C LYS A 35 -12.20 -18.67 6.03
N LYS A 36 -11.63 -17.82 6.88
CA LYS A 36 -12.35 -16.92 7.79
C LYS A 36 -12.60 -15.53 7.19
N ASN A 37 -12.44 -15.36 5.88
CA ASN A 37 -12.55 -14.08 5.17
C ASN A 37 -11.70 -12.95 5.76
N ASN A 38 -10.50 -13.25 6.27
CA ASN A 38 -9.59 -12.23 6.76
C ASN A 38 -8.91 -11.50 5.59
N PRO A 39 -9.20 -10.19 5.36
CA PRO A 39 -8.66 -9.46 4.21
C PRO A 39 -7.14 -9.33 4.25
N GLY A 40 -6.54 -9.27 5.44
CA GLY A 40 -5.08 -9.22 5.59
C GLY A 40 -4.39 -10.50 5.13
N ALA A 41 -5.05 -11.67 5.28
CA ALA A 41 -4.51 -12.94 4.80
C ALA A 41 -4.50 -13.00 3.26
N PHE A 42 -5.53 -12.48 2.60
CA PHE A 42 -5.56 -12.36 1.14
C PHE A 42 -4.46 -11.41 0.64
N MET A 43 -4.24 -10.27 1.29
CA MET A 43 -3.15 -9.35 0.97
C MET A 43 -1.78 -10.04 1.04
N ARG A 44 -1.50 -10.76 2.14
CA ARG A 44 -0.24 -11.48 2.31
C ARG A 44 -0.09 -12.62 1.29
N MET A 45 -1.17 -13.32 0.95
CA MET A 45 -1.14 -14.34 -0.09
C MET A 45 -0.87 -13.73 -1.47
N ALA A 46 -1.40 -12.55 -1.76
CA ALA A 46 -1.08 -11.81 -2.98
C ALA A 46 0.42 -11.50 -3.08
N ASP A 47 1.04 -11.05 -1.99
CA ASP A 47 2.48 -10.81 -1.93
C ASP A 47 3.30 -12.10 -2.15
N HIS A 48 2.86 -13.24 -1.59
CA HIS A 48 3.50 -14.54 -1.84
C HIS A 48 3.45 -14.93 -3.32
N TYR A 49 2.30 -14.77 -4.00
CA TYR A 49 2.21 -15.02 -5.43
C TYR A 49 3.05 -14.04 -6.26
N LYS A 50 3.11 -12.76 -5.85
CA LYS A 50 3.91 -11.74 -6.54
C LYS A 50 5.41 -12.03 -6.48
N ARG A 51 5.89 -12.54 -5.34
CA ARG A 51 7.31 -12.84 -5.11
C ARG A 51 7.71 -14.26 -5.47
N GLY A 52 6.77 -15.15 -5.73
CA GLY A 52 7.03 -16.56 -5.97
C GLY A 52 7.44 -17.34 -4.71
N GLU A 53 7.11 -16.82 -3.51
CA GLU A 53 7.36 -17.50 -2.25
C GLU A 53 6.35 -18.65 -2.06
N ASP A 54 6.84 -19.88 -1.84
CA ASP A 54 6.01 -21.07 -1.62
C ASP A 54 4.98 -21.41 -2.72
N ALA A 55 5.05 -20.71 -3.88
CA ALA A 55 4.22 -20.93 -5.07
C ALA A 55 4.95 -20.41 -6.29
N PHE A 56 4.54 -20.84 -7.49
CA PHE A 56 5.03 -20.18 -8.71
C PHE A 56 4.59 -18.72 -8.71
N GLN A 57 5.52 -17.83 -9.07
CA GLN A 57 5.20 -16.43 -9.28
C GLN A 57 4.05 -16.32 -10.28
N SER A 58 3.02 -15.56 -9.90
CA SER A 58 1.83 -15.39 -10.74
C SER A 58 1.16 -14.06 -10.41
N ASP A 59 1.27 -13.13 -11.35
CA ASP A 59 0.61 -11.84 -11.24
C ASP A 59 -0.91 -11.97 -11.28
N THR A 60 -1.45 -12.91 -12.07
CA THR A 60 -2.88 -13.19 -12.13
C THR A 60 -3.42 -13.64 -10.77
N LYS A 61 -2.76 -14.65 -10.14
CA LYS A 61 -3.19 -15.11 -8.80
C LYS A 61 -3.01 -14.04 -7.73
N SER A 62 -1.94 -13.24 -7.84
CA SER A 62 -1.76 -12.08 -6.95
C SER A 62 -2.92 -11.12 -7.07
N LEU A 63 -3.32 -10.76 -8.30
CA LEU A 63 -4.45 -9.88 -8.57
C LEU A 63 -5.78 -10.44 -8.04
N GLU A 64 -6.06 -11.73 -8.25
CA GLU A 64 -7.25 -12.40 -7.70
C GLU A 64 -7.34 -12.25 -6.16
N MET A 65 -6.22 -12.44 -5.47
CA MET A 65 -6.16 -12.29 -4.02
C MET A 65 -6.36 -10.83 -3.60
N LEU A 66 -5.81 -9.87 -4.35
CA LEU A 66 -6.02 -8.45 -4.10
C LEU A 66 -7.49 -8.04 -4.29
N ILE A 67 -8.14 -8.52 -5.35
CA ILE A 67 -9.56 -8.26 -5.61
C ILE A 67 -10.40 -8.80 -4.42
N ARG A 68 -10.12 -10.02 -3.97
CA ARG A 68 -10.83 -10.59 -2.84
C ARG A 68 -10.61 -9.80 -1.54
N ALA A 69 -9.40 -9.30 -1.30
CA ALA A 69 -9.12 -8.42 -0.17
C ALA A 69 -9.87 -7.08 -0.26
N ALA A 70 -10.00 -6.52 -1.46
CA ALA A 70 -10.72 -5.27 -1.72
C ALA A 70 -12.24 -5.44 -1.49
N GLU A 71 -12.84 -6.54 -1.94
CA GLU A 71 -14.25 -6.90 -1.69
C GLU A 71 -14.53 -7.01 -0.18
N LEU A 72 -13.57 -7.50 0.59
CA LEU A 72 -13.63 -7.57 2.05
C LEU A 72 -13.31 -6.23 2.75
N GLY A 73 -13.26 -5.13 2.00
CA GLY A 73 -13.13 -3.77 2.51
C GLY A 73 -11.70 -3.30 2.78
N ASN A 74 -10.67 -4.02 2.37
CA ASN A 74 -9.29 -3.61 2.59
C ASN A 74 -8.89 -2.45 1.65
N ALA A 75 -8.77 -1.24 2.19
CA ALA A 75 -8.40 -0.06 1.41
C ALA A 75 -7.01 -0.18 0.75
N LYS A 76 -6.05 -0.88 1.37
CA LYS A 76 -4.72 -1.09 0.81
C LYS A 76 -4.76 -1.97 -0.45
N ALA A 77 -5.71 -2.89 -0.55
CA ALA A 77 -5.86 -3.75 -1.72
C ALA A 77 -6.11 -2.94 -2.99
N PHE A 78 -6.96 -1.90 -2.93
CA PHE A 78 -7.22 -1.02 -4.06
C PHE A 78 -5.94 -0.32 -4.56
N VAL A 79 -5.04 0.07 -3.63
CA VAL A 79 -3.74 0.66 -4.00
C VAL A 79 -2.89 -0.33 -4.80
N HIS A 80 -2.83 -1.59 -4.37
CA HIS A 80 -2.04 -2.62 -5.03
C HIS A 80 -2.66 -3.05 -6.38
N ILE A 81 -4.00 -3.09 -6.47
CA ILE A 81 -4.70 -3.33 -7.75
C ILE A 81 -4.37 -2.20 -8.74
N GLY A 82 -4.47 -0.94 -8.32
CA GLY A 82 -4.08 0.20 -9.16
C GLY A 82 -2.61 0.14 -9.61
N TYR A 83 -1.72 -0.31 -8.72
CA TYR A 83 -0.31 -0.52 -9.09
C TYR A 83 -0.13 -1.63 -10.14
N HIS A 84 -0.96 -2.68 -10.11
CA HIS A 84 -0.95 -3.75 -11.10
C HIS A 84 -1.33 -3.23 -12.50
N TYR A 85 -2.36 -2.38 -12.58
CA TYR A 85 -2.81 -1.81 -13.86
C TYR A 85 -1.99 -0.63 -14.36
N LYS A 86 -1.06 -0.09 -13.57
CA LYS A 86 -0.34 1.16 -13.84
C LYS A 86 0.39 1.18 -15.20
N GLU A 87 0.99 0.05 -15.61
CA GLU A 87 1.78 -0.01 -16.85
C GLU A 87 0.91 -0.34 -18.07
N GLU A 88 -0.17 -1.10 -17.89
CA GLU A 88 -1.00 -1.57 -19.00
C GLU A 88 -2.20 -0.63 -19.25
N GLU A 89 -2.86 -0.18 -18.19
CA GLU A 89 -4.10 0.59 -18.29
C GLU A 89 -4.17 1.64 -17.17
N MET A 90 -3.52 2.78 -17.41
CA MET A 90 -3.43 3.87 -16.43
C MET A 90 -4.79 4.41 -15.98
N SER A 91 -5.82 4.42 -16.84
CA SER A 91 -7.18 4.83 -16.50
C SER A 91 -7.75 3.99 -15.36
N LYS A 92 -7.64 2.66 -15.45
CA LYS A 92 -8.06 1.75 -14.38
C LYS A 92 -7.24 1.94 -13.11
N ALA A 93 -5.92 2.13 -13.24
CA ALA A 93 -5.08 2.42 -12.09
C ALA A 93 -5.57 3.64 -11.31
N VAL A 94 -5.93 4.70 -12.01
CA VAL A 94 -6.48 5.95 -11.42
C VAL A 94 -7.79 5.66 -10.69
N GLU A 95 -8.72 4.95 -11.30
CA GLU A 95 -10.01 4.59 -10.68
C GLU A 95 -9.80 3.86 -9.33
N PHE A 96 -8.92 2.86 -9.31
CA PHE A 96 -8.61 2.13 -8.08
C PHE A 96 -7.92 3.01 -7.03
N TRP A 97 -7.01 3.89 -7.44
CA TRP A 97 -6.37 4.83 -6.50
C TRP A 97 -7.36 5.88 -5.98
N GLU A 98 -8.31 6.36 -6.79
CA GLU A 98 -9.38 7.24 -6.32
C GLU A 98 -10.28 6.57 -5.29
N VAL A 99 -10.65 5.30 -5.51
CA VAL A 99 -11.39 4.50 -4.51
C VAL A 99 -10.59 4.36 -3.23
N ALA A 100 -9.30 4.04 -3.32
CA ALA A 100 -8.43 3.92 -2.17
C ALA A 100 -8.27 5.26 -1.42
N ALA A 101 -8.16 6.37 -2.15
CA ALA A 101 -8.06 7.72 -1.58
C ALA A 101 -9.34 8.09 -0.82
N LYS A 102 -10.52 7.83 -1.38
CA LYS A 102 -11.82 8.02 -0.69
C LYS A 102 -11.93 7.18 0.59
N LYS A 103 -11.23 6.04 0.66
CA LYS A 103 -11.12 5.19 1.87
C LYS A 103 -10.00 5.64 2.82
N GLY A 104 -9.41 6.81 2.62
CA GLY A 104 -8.38 7.40 3.49
C GLY A 104 -6.95 6.88 3.27
N SER A 105 -6.65 6.26 2.13
CA SER A 105 -5.29 5.79 1.85
C SER A 105 -4.37 6.93 1.47
N VAL A 106 -3.47 7.34 2.37
CA VAL A 106 -2.43 8.35 2.09
C VAL A 106 -1.59 7.97 0.87
N ARG A 107 -1.22 6.68 0.75
CA ARG A 107 -0.44 6.18 -0.41
C ARG A 107 -1.18 6.39 -1.74
N ALA A 108 -2.50 6.24 -1.77
CA ALA A 108 -3.29 6.51 -2.97
C ALA A 108 -3.24 7.99 -3.35
N HIS A 109 -3.35 8.90 -2.37
CA HIS A 109 -3.16 10.33 -2.61
C HIS A 109 -1.78 10.63 -3.19
N THR A 110 -0.71 10.00 -2.69
CA THR A 110 0.65 10.18 -3.22
C THR A 110 0.77 9.72 -4.69
N TYR A 111 0.16 8.58 -5.06
CA TYR A 111 0.17 8.13 -6.46
C TYR A 111 -0.61 9.07 -7.38
N LEU A 112 -1.81 9.48 -6.99
CA LEU A 112 -2.63 10.43 -7.74
C LEU A 112 -1.93 11.78 -7.91
N THR A 113 -1.28 12.26 -6.86
CA THR A 113 -0.47 13.48 -6.90
C THR A 113 0.61 13.41 -7.97
N GLY A 114 1.43 12.35 -7.96
CA GLY A 114 2.50 12.18 -8.93
C GLY A 114 1.99 12.06 -10.37
N LEU A 115 0.82 11.48 -10.56
CA LEU A 115 0.16 11.42 -11.87
C LEU A 115 -0.30 12.79 -12.34
N TYR A 116 -1.08 13.51 -11.51
CA TYR A 116 -1.61 14.83 -11.87
C TYR A 116 -0.50 15.87 -12.09
N GLN A 117 0.60 15.76 -11.31
CA GLN A 117 1.78 16.60 -11.52
C GLN A 117 2.41 16.37 -12.90
N ARG A 118 2.60 15.10 -13.30
CA ARG A 118 3.16 14.76 -14.62
C ARG A 118 2.27 15.21 -15.77
N ASN A 119 0.96 15.19 -15.57
CA ASN A 119 -0.02 15.65 -16.54
C ASN A 119 -0.23 17.19 -16.54
N GLY A 120 0.51 17.91 -15.69
CA GLY A 120 0.39 19.38 -15.58
C GLY A 120 -0.85 19.88 -14.84
N ASP A 121 -1.68 18.97 -14.29
CA ASP A 121 -2.87 19.35 -13.49
C ASP A 121 -2.47 19.62 -12.03
N LEU A 122 -1.77 20.74 -11.84
CA LEU A 122 -1.29 21.15 -10.51
C LEU A 122 -2.44 21.35 -9.53
N LYS A 123 -3.62 21.79 -9.99
CA LYS A 123 -4.78 22.03 -9.13
C LYS A 123 -5.27 20.73 -8.45
N LYS A 124 -5.37 19.64 -9.20
CA LYS A 124 -5.71 18.33 -8.63
C LYS A 124 -4.56 17.77 -7.78
N SER A 125 -3.34 17.95 -8.24
CA SER A 125 -2.15 17.53 -7.50
C SER A 125 -2.12 18.16 -6.09
N PHE A 126 -2.33 19.47 -5.96
CA PHE A 126 -2.37 20.18 -4.67
C PHE A 126 -3.47 19.67 -3.74
N LYS A 127 -4.65 19.33 -4.26
CA LYS A 127 -5.73 18.75 -3.45
C LYS A 127 -5.28 17.46 -2.76
N HIS A 128 -4.64 16.57 -3.51
CA HIS A 128 -4.16 15.30 -2.98
C HIS A 128 -2.96 15.48 -2.03
N TRP A 129 -2.01 16.37 -2.34
CA TRP A 129 -0.91 16.71 -1.42
C TRP A 129 -1.42 17.24 -0.08
N ARG A 130 -2.42 18.15 -0.12
CA ARG A 130 -3.02 18.68 1.10
C ARG A 130 -3.57 17.57 1.99
N VAL A 131 -4.35 16.63 1.43
CA VAL A 131 -4.89 15.51 2.21
C VAL A 131 -3.79 14.60 2.74
N ALA A 132 -2.76 14.31 1.97
CA ALA A 132 -1.64 13.49 2.43
C ALA A 132 -0.83 14.21 3.52
N ALA A 133 -0.56 15.49 3.37
CA ALA A 133 0.13 16.29 4.36
C ALA A 133 -0.66 16.41 5.67
N SER A 134 -1.97 16.70 5.61
CA SER A 134 -2.82 16.74 6.81
C SER A 134 -2.94 15.39 7.52
N ALA A 135 -2.66 14.28 6.84
CA ALA A 135 -2.51 12.96 7.43
C ALA A 135 -1.09 12.66 7.97
N GLY A 136 -0.18 13.65 7.99
CA GLY A 136 1.17 13.53 8.54
C GLY A 136 2.23 13.09 7.53
N ASP A 137 1.94 13.05 6.22
CA ASP A 137 2.93 12.70 5.20
C ASP A 137 3.93 13.84 4.98
N LYS A 138 5.15 13.65 5.48
CA LYS A 138 6.22 14.65 5.41
C LYS A 138 6.61 15.01 3.97
N TYR A 139 6.67 14.03 3.07
CA TYR A 139 7.03 14.30 1.67
C TYR A 139 6.03 15.24 1.00
N SER A 140 4.73 15.00 1.23
CA SER A 140 3.67 15.89 0.75
C SER A 140 3.80 17.30 1.34
N MET A 141 4.13 17.41 2.62
CA MET A 141 4.34 18.69 3.28
C MET A 141 5.53 19.45 2.67
N ASP A 142 6.67 18.80 2.51
CA ASP A 142 7.88 19.42 1.91
C ASP A 142 7.60 19.90 0.48
N THR A 143 6.81 19.15 -0.28
CA THR A 143 6.40 19.53 -1.64
C THR A 143 5.49 20.76 -1.66
N LEU A 144 4.55 20.86 -0.71
CA LEU A 144 3.68 22.05 -0.59
C LEU A 144 4.47 23.29 -0.18
N VAL A 145 5.45 23.14 0.71
CA VAL A 145 6.37 24.24 1.06
C VAL A 145 7.17 24.71 -0.16
N LYS A 146 7.62 23.78 -1.01
CA LYS A 146 8.28 24.11 -2.27
C LYS A 146 7.33 24.85 -3.21
N ALA A 147 6.11 24.36 -3.38
CA ALA A 147 5.09 25.02 -4.23
C ALA A 147 4.80 26.46 -3.77
N TYR A 148 4.80 26.72 -2.46
CA TYR A 148 4.68 28.07 -1.94
C TYR A 148 5.89 28.96 -2.32
N ARG A 149 7.12 28.43 -2.19
CA ARG A 149 8.33 29.17 -2.62
C ARG A 149 8.30 29.52 -4.11
N ASP A 150 7.77 28.60 -4.92
CA ASP A 150 7.61 28.77 -6.37
C ASP A 150 6.37 29.62 -6.75
N LYS A 151 5.72 30.27 -5.75
CA LYS A 151 4.52 31.11 -5.91
C LYS A 151 3.32 30.42 -6.57
N GLN A 152 3.22 29.10 -6.45
CA GLN A 152 2.12 28.29 -6.97
C GLN A 152 1.00 28.10 -5.93
N MET A 153 1.18 28.60 -4.71
CA MET A 153 0.25 28.47 -3.59
C MET A 153 0.22 29.76 -2.77
N SER A 154 -0.94 30.09 -2.18
CA SER A 154 -1.08 31.23 -1.28
C SER A 154 -0.46 30.97 0.10
N LYS A 155 -0.13 32.03 0.82
CA LYS A 155 0.37 31.96 2.20
C LYS A 155 -0.70 31.39 3.14
N GLU A 156 -1.94 31.77 2.91
CA GLU A 156 -3.11 31.37 3.71
C GLU A 156 -3.30 29.85 3.60
N ASP A 157 -3.27 29.30 2.38
CA ASP A 157 -3.39 27.85 2.14
C ASP A 157 -2.25 27.08 2.82
N LEU A 158 -1.00 27.54 2.66
CA LEU A 158 0.12 26.89 3.32
C LEU A 158 0.00 26.93 4.84
N THR A 159 -0.41 28.06 5.41
CA THR A 159 -0.58 28.23 6.85
C THR A 159 -1.64 27.26 7.39
N GLN A 160 -2.75 27.10 6.68
CA GLN A 160 -3.79 26.15 7.05
C GLN A 160 -3.28 24.70 7.03
N ILE A 161 -2.56 24.32 6.00
CA ILE A 161 -2.00 22.97 5.85
C ILE A 161 -0.97 22.69 6.95
N LEU A 162 -0.13 23.65 7.28
CA LEU A 162 0.85 23.53 8.38
C LEU A 162 0.16 23.26 9.73
N ARG A 163 -0.95 23.94 10.03
CA ARG A 163 -1.73 23.69 11.26
C ARG A 163 -2.31 22.27 11.28
N GLU A 164 -2.87 21.80 10.16
CA GLU A 164 -3.42 20.45 10.02
C GLU A 164 -2.33 19.39 10.18
N PHE A 165 -1.17 19.60 9.57
CA PHE A 165 0.00 18.71 9.68
C PHE A 165 0.52 18.64 11.13
N GLN A 166 0.66 19.77 11.80
CA GLN A 166 1.12 19.83 13.19
C GLN A 166 0.14 19.08 14.11
N ALA A 167 -1.17 19.31 13.96
CA ALA A 167 -2.18 18.62 14.76
C ALA A 167 -2.12 17.09 14.57
N SER A 168 -1.92 16.61 13.34
CA SER A 168 -1.74 15.17 13.05
C SER A 168 -0.49 14.61 13.68
N SER A 169 0.62 15.34 13.60
CA SER A 169 1.92 14.96 14.18
C SER A 169 1.83 14.86 15.71
N ASP A 170 1.19 15.82 16.34
CA ASP A 170 0.98 15.84 17.80
C ASP A 170 0.08 14.68 18.26
N ALA A 171 -0.97 14.36 17.48
CA ALA A 171 -1.86 13.24 17.76
C ALA A 171 -1.13 11.88 17.67
N MET A 172 -0.24 11.71 16.68
CA MET A 172 0.59 10.51 16.59
C MET A 172 1.59 10.39 17.75
N GLY A 173 2.29 11.47 18.08
CA GLY A 173 3.25 11.47 19.19
C GLY A 173 2.59 11.29 20.58
N SER A 174 1.32 11.65 20.74
CA SER A 174 0.59 11.39 22.00
C SER A 174 0.20 9.91 22.12
N LYS A 175 -0.23 9.26 21.03
CA LYS A 175 -0.54 7.83 21.01
C LYS A 175 0.68 6.96 21.28
N ASP A 176 1.84 7.31 20.71
CA ASP A 176 3.08 6.57 20.96
C ASP A 176 3.52 6.68 22.42
N ARG A 177 3.35 7.86 23.06
CA ARG A 177 3.60 8.05 24.50
C ARG A 177 2.63 7.28 25.38
N GLU A 178 1.35 7.20 24.99
CA GLU A 178 0.34 6.42 25.71
C GLU A 178 0.62 4.91 25.62
N ASN A 179 0.93 4.42 24.43
CA ASN A 179 1.33 3.03 24.21
C ASN A 179 2.59 2.64 25.00
N ALA A 180 3.58 3.53 25.08
CA ALA A 180 4.79 3.30 25.87
C ALA A 180 4.51 3.20 27.38
N ARG A 181 3.52 3.96 27.90
CA ARG A 181 3.09 3.89 29.31
C ARG A 181 2.35 2.61 29.67
N VAL A 182 1.66 1.98 28.70
CA VAL A 182 0.91 0.72 28.91
C VAL A 182 1.85 -0.49 28.89
N LEU A 183 3.02 -0.37 28.26
CA LEU A 183 4.01 -1.47 28.11
C LEU A 183 5.12 -1.45 29.16
N GLY A 184 5.21 -0.43 30.00
CA GLY A 184 6.17 -0.30 31.13
C GLY A 184 5.51 -0.50 32.45
#